data_a602a3b3a7ca54588bca2e73d2433ff9
#
_entry.id   a602a3b3a7ca54588bca2e73d2433ff9
#
_cell.length_a   1.000
_cell.length_b   1.000
_cell.length_c   1.000
_cell.angle_alpha   90.00
_cell.angle_beta   90.00
_cell.angle_gamma   90.00
#
_symmetry.space_group_name_H-M   'P 1'
#
loop_
_entity.id
_entity.type
_entity.pdbx_description
1 polymer ?
#
loop_
_entity_poly.entity_id
_entity_poly.type
_entity_poly.pdbx_seq_one_letter_code
_entity_poly.pdbx_strand_id
1 'polypeptide(L)'
;MSLERRILLWMCVLVAVNQFGFGAMVPSLPLYAQSFGVPASAIGMAIAAYGLARFFSALPAGRLSDILGRRHSLAIGGLVSALGNIWCAWATSYPEFIVARFVAGFGAGLVLTTGNIVLADISTPQVRGRMIAIYQGTFIFSVGIGPFPGGLLAEHYGLGAPFIFAGTGAFLATIVAWFAVRETRDMAQGSIASGGVPVSFFTQIRTLTRNAGYVLVSLISLMNAVVRTGGLFAIIPILATARLGLSVSAIGFGLMLGSIAGLFAAYPSGWLADRYGRKAVIVPVTVISGLSMVLFCFAPTYSWFIAACIVWGIAISAGGAAPAAYAADSAPPGMNATAMSTFRMTGDLGYVIGPIALGFISDLYGPIIALLSGAVGLVLIGAAFGIFANESHPRRKV
;
A
#
# COMPACT_ATOMS: atom_id res chain seq x y z
N MET A 1 -27.62 -8.62 14.15
CA MET A 1 -26.21 -8.64 13.74
C MET A 1 -25.37 -8.78 14.99
N SER A 2 -24.43 -9.74 15.08
CA SER A 2 -23.56 -9.89 16.25
C SER A 2 -22.72 -8.63 16.49
N LEU A 3 -22.28 -8.41 17.73
CA LEU A 3 -21.48 -7.25 18.10
C LEU A 3 -20.19 -7.16 17.26
N GLU A 4 -19.50 -8.29 17.06
CA GLU A 4 -18.27 -8.38 16.25
C GLU A 4 -18.51 -7.96 14.80
N ARG A 5 -19.59 -8.42 14.17
CA ARG A 5 -19.95 -8.02 12.78
C ARG A 5 -20.27 -6.53 12.70
N ARG A 6 -20.88 -5.96 13.73
CA ARG A 6 -21.16 -4.52 13.80
C ARG A 6 -19.86 -3.70 13.92
N ILE A 7 -18.93 -4.16 14.77
CA ILE A 7 -17.61 -3.49 14.88
C ILE A 7 -16.84 -3.62 13.58
N LEU A 8 -16.80 -4.81 12.96
CA LEU A 8 -16.15 -5.00 11.65
C LEU A 8 -16.73 -4.05 10.59
N LEU A 9 -18.05 -3.90 10.53
CA LEU A 9 -18.69 -2.97 9.58
C LEU A 9 -18.17 -1.55 9.77
N TRP A 10 -18.16 -1.05 11.01
CA TRP A 10 -17.67 0.30 11.29
C TRP A 10 -16.18 0.46 11.02
N MET A 11 -15.38 -0.57 11.27
CA MET A 11 -13.97 -0.59 10.88
C MET A 11 -13.79 -0.54 9.36
N CYS A 12 -14.63 -1.24 8.60
CA CYS A 12 -14.63 -1.15 7.14
C CYS A 12 -15.06 0.25 6.65
N VAL A 13 -16.08 0.87 7.25
CA VAL A 13 -16.48 2.25 6.92
C VAL A 13 -15.34 3.23 7.22
N LEU A 14 -14.71 3.11 8.38
CA LEU A 14 -13.61 3.97 8.79
C LEU A 14 -12.42 3.86 7.81
N VAL A 15 -12.00 2.65 7.50
CA VAL A 15 -10.89 2.45 6.55
C VAL A 15 -11.27 2.87 5.13
N ALA A 16 -12.52 2.65 4.72
CA ALA A 16 -13.00 3.05 3.40
C ALA A 16 -12.89 4.57 3.22
N VAL A 17 -13.44 5.34 4.16
CA VAL A 17 -13.43 6.81 4.09
C VAL A 17 -12.00 7.35 4.14
N ASN A 18 -11.15 6.82 5.03
CA ASN A 18 -9.76 7.24 5.16
C ASN A 18 -8.95 6.92 3.88
N GLN A 19 -9.08 5.72 3.34
CA GLN A 19 -8.31 5.26 2.18
C GLN A 19 -8.82 5.81 0.86
N PHE A 20 -10.10 6.11 0.76
CA PHE A 20 -10.67 6.80 -0.40
C PHE A 20 -10.06 8.21 -0.54
N GLY A 21 -9.92 8.93 0.58
CA GLY A 21 -9.22 10.22 0.61
C GLY A 21 -7.73 10.10 0.20
N PHE A 22 -7.02 9.08 0.69
CA PHE A 22 -5.65 8.81 0.25
C PHE A 22 -5.58 8.54 -1.25
N GLY A 23 -6.48 7.67 -1.79
CA GLY A 23 -6.55 7.39 -3.23
C GLY A 23 -6.80 8.65 -4.06
N ALA A 24 -7.65 9.55 -3.58
CA ALA A 24 -7.98 10.79 -4.26
C ALA A 24 -6.75 11.72 -4.46
N MET A 25 -5.79 11.68 -3.58
CA MET A 25 -4.57 12.49 -3.71
C MET A 25 -3.57 11.92 -4.73
N VAL A 26 -3.63 10.63 -5.07
CA VAL A 26 -2.61 9.95 -5.87
C VAL A 26 -2.29 10.66 -7.20
N PRO A 27 -3.26 11.05 -8.07
CA PRO A 27 -2.93 11.68 -9.34
C PRO A 27 -2.49 13.15 -9.20
N SER A 28 -2.94 13.86 -8.16
CA SER A 28 -2.66 15.29 -7.96
C SER A 28 -1.39 15.55 -7.13
N LEU A 29 -1.02 14.64 -6.23
CA LEU A 29 0.07 14.82 -5.27
C LEU A 29 1.42 15.17 -5.94
N PRO A 30 1.90 14.44 -6.96
CA PRO A 30 3.17 14.78 -7.60
C PRO A 30 3.10 16.12 -8.35
N LEU A 31 1.98 16.43 -8.98
CA LEU A 31 1.78 17.71 -9.67
C LEU A 31 1.70 18.89 -8.67
N TYR A 32 1.08 18.68 -7.51
CA TYR A 32 1.05 19.66 -6.43
C TYR A 32 2.44 19.88 -5.84
N ALA A 33 3.20 18.82 -5.59
CA ALA A 33 4.58 18.94 -5.13
C ALA A 33 5.46 19.65 -6.19
N GLN A 34 5.25 19.36 -7.49
CA GLN A 34 5.96 20.01 -8.58
C GLN A 34 5.67 21.51 -8.66
N SER A 35 4.49 21.99 -8.27
CA SER A 35 4.13 23.42 -8.28
C SER A 35 5.01 24.27 -7.36
N PHE A 36 5.71 23.66 -6.39
CA PHE A 36 6.72 24.34 -5.56
C PHE A 36 8.08 24.52 -6.28
N GLY A 37 8.22 24.12 -7.55
CA GLY A 37 9.45 24.26 -8.32
C GLY A 37 10.57 23.30 -7.93
N VAL A 38 10.23 22.14 -7.33
CA VAL A 38 11.19 21.16 -6.84
C VAL A 38 11.46 20.03 -7.85
N PRO A 39 12.64 19.37 -7.79
CA PRO A 39 12.99 18.24 -8.64
C PRO A 39 12.19 16.97 -8.28
N ALA A 40 12.24 15.94 -9.15
CA ALA A 40 11.49 14.71 -8.98
C ALA A 40 11.89 13.92 -7.71
N SER A 41 13.17 13.98 -7.30
CA SER A 41 13.62 13.41 -6.04
C SER A 41 12.92 14.01 -4.83
N ALA A 42 12.73 15.34 -4.82
CA ALA A 42 11.98 16.01 -3.77
C ALA A 42 10.49 15.62 -3.81
N ILE A 43 9.87 15.53 -5.00
CA ILE A 43 8.51 14.99 -5.12
C ILE A 43 8.43 13.59 -4.50
N GLY A 44 9.41 12.75 -4.78
CA GLY A 44 9.56 11.44 -4.16
C GLY A 44 9.68 11.50 -2.63
N MET A 45 10.42 12.48 -2.08
CA MET A 45 10.52 12.68 -0.63
C MET A 45 9.16 13.03 0.02
N ALA A 46 8.29 13.77 -0.66
CA ALA A 46 6.96 14.08 -0.14
C ALA A 46 6.07 12.81 0.00
N ILE A 47 6.24 11.84 -0.89
CA ILE A 47 5.57 10.53 -0.78
C ILE A 47 6.22 9.68 0.31
N ALA A 48 7.55 9.65 0.35
CA ALA A 48 8.32 8.88 1.33
C ALA A 48 8.10 9.39 2.76
N ALA A 49 8.00 10.69 3.00
CA ALA A 49 7.74 11.29 4.30
C ALA A 49 6.45 10.75 4.94
N TYR A 50 5.39 10.61 4.16
CA TYR A 50 4.14 10.00 4.61
C TYR A 50 4.32 8.52 4.99
N GLY A 51 5.03 7.75 4.17
CA GLY A 51 5.34 6.34 4.43
C GLY A 51 6.20 6.14 5.67
N LEU A 52 7.23 6.98 5.82
CA LEU A 52 8.14 6.98 6.96
C LEU A 52 7.41 7.31 8.27
N ALA A 53 6.53 8.31 8.24
CA ALA A 53 5.69 8.68 9.38
C ALA A 53 4.78 7.53 9.82
N ARG A 54 4.18 6.80 8.87
CA ARG A 54 3.39 5.59 9.15
C ARG A 54 4.22 4.50 9.83
N PHE A 55 5.45 4.30 9.37
CA PHE A 55 6.37 3.34 9.99
C PHE A 55 6.67 3.71 11.44
N PHE A 56 7.04 4.95 11.70
CA PHE A 56 7.34 5.41 13.06
C PHE A 56 6.11 5.44 13.98
N SER A 57 4.91 5.63 13.45
CA SER A 57 3.68 5.64 14.25
C SER A 57 3.26 4.25 14.73
N ALA A 58 3.77 3.17 14.15
CA ALA A 58 3.33 1.80 14.48
C ALA A 58 3.60 1.42 15.94
N LEU A 59 4.78 1.79 16.49
CA LEU A 59 5.13 1.50 17.89
C LEU A 59 4.29 2.32 18.88
N PRO A 60 4.21 3.67 18.78
CA PRO A 60 3.37 4.45 19.67
C PRO A 60 1.88 4.13 19.52
N ALA A 61 1.41 3.68 18.35
CA ALA A 61 0.03 3.27 18.16
C ALA A 61 -0.38 2.10 19.07
N GLY A 62 0.47 1.09 19.20
CA GLY A 62 0.25 -0.03 20.11
C GLY A 62 0.12 0.46 21.55
N ARG A 63 1.11 1.22 22.03
CA ARG A 63 1.10 1.75 23.41
C ARG A 63 -0.09 2.68 23.67
N LEU A 64 -0.38 3.60 22.75
CA LEU A 64 -1.52 4.51 22.87
C LEU A 64 -2.83 3.73 22.94
N SER A 65 -2.97 2.71 22.12
CA SER A 65 -4.11 1.82 22.09
C SER A 65 -4.28 1.05 23.41
N ASP A 66 -3.19 0.65 24.07
CA ASP A 66 -3.23 -0.06 25.35
C ASP A 66 -3.52 0.89 26.54
N ILE A 67 -3.06 2.14 26.49
CA ILE A 67 -3.25 3.13 27.57
C ILE A 67 -4.63 3.77 27.47
N LEU A 68 -4.95 4.37 26.33
CA LEU A 68 -6.17 5.18 26.12
C LEU A 68 -7.37 4.36 25.63
N GLY A 69 -7.13 3.13 25.16
CA GLY A 69 -8.13 2.31 24.49
C GLY A 69 -8.13 2.47 22.97
N ARG A 70 -8.77 1.50 22.30
CA ARG A 70 -8.76 1.41 20.83
C ARG A 70 -9.54 2.56 20.20
N ARG A 71 -10.69 2.88 20.77
CA ARG A 71 -11.59 3.96 20.32
C ARG A 71 -10.88 5.32 20.29
N HIS A 72 -10.23 5.70 21.39
CA HIS A 72 -9.54 6.99 21.50
C HIS A 72 -8.34 7.06 20.57
N SER A 73 -7.58 5.96 20.44
CA SER A 73 -6.41 5.89 19.54
C SER A 73 -6.81 6.04 18.07
N LEU A 74 -7.93 5.43 17.64
CA LEU A 74 -8.48 5.61 16.30
C LEU A 74 -8.90 7.06 16.06
N ALA A 75 -9.57 7.67 17.03
CA ALA A 75 -10.05 9.05 16.91
C ALA A 75 -8.89 10.06 16.86
N ILE A 76 -7.88 9.89 17.72
CA ILE A 76 -6.67 10.75 17.72
C ILE A 76 -5.93 10.59 16.40
N GLY A 77 -5.73 9.35 15.93
CA GLY A 77 -5.07 9.10 14.65
C GLY A 77 -5.81 9.72 13.47
N GLY A 78 -7.14 9.60 13.44
CA GLY A 78 -7.99 10.23 12.42
C GLY A 78 -7.90 11.75 12.46
N LEU A 79 -7.94 12.37 13.65
CA LEU A 79 -7.82 13.83 13.82
C LEU A 79 -6.45 14.34 13.36
N VAL A 80 -5.36 13.69 13.77
CA VAL A 80 -3.99 14.05 13.35
C VAL A 80 -3.85 13.92 11.82
N SER A 81 -4.40 12.85 11.23
CA SER A 81 -4.41 12.69 9.78
C SER A 81 -5.23 13.78 9.08
N ALA A 82 -6.39 14.16 9.64
CA ALA A 82 -7.23 15.21 9.10
C ALA A 82 -6.50 16.56 9.09
N LEU A 83 -5.93 16.96 10.23
CA LEU A 83 -5.19 18.21 10.36
C LEU A 83 -3.99 18.24 9.42
N GLY A 84 -3.22 17.16 9.34
CA GLY A 84 -2.08 17.06 8.42
C GLY A 84 -2.47 17.18 6.95
N ASN A 85 -3.56 16.53 6.51
CA ASN A 85 -4.02 16.62 5.12
C ASN A 85 -4.57 18.02 4.81
N ILE A 86 -5.34 18.62 5.70
CA ILE A 86 -5.82 20.01 5.54
C ILE A 86 -4.64 20.97 5.47
N TRP A 87 -3.64 20.80 6.33
CA TRP A 87 -2.41 21.59 6.27
C TRP A 87 -1.66 21.43 4.96
N CYS A 88 -1.58 20.22 4.39
CA CYS A 88 -1.01 20.02 3.05
C CYS A 88 -1.66 20.90 1.98
N ALA A 89 -2.98 21.09 2.03
CA ALA A 89 -3.70 21.89 1.04
C ALA A 89 -3.34 23.37 1.07
N TRP A 90 -2.94 23.88 2.24
CA TRP A 90 -2.59 25.30 2.45
C TRP A 90 -1.09 25.55 2.60
N ALA A 91 -0.26 24.54 2.39
CA ALA A 91 1.19 24.69 2.45
C ALA A 91 1.67 25.73 1.42
N THR A 92 2.43 26.71 1.87
CA THR A 92 2.96 27.80 1.06
C THR A 92 4.38 27.53 0.56
N SER A 93 5.03 26.53 1.15
CA SER A 93 6.40 26.12 0.80
C SER A 93 6.56 24.61 0.81
N TYR A 94 7.54 24.13 0.05
CA TYR A 94 7.83 22.70 0.00
C TYR A 94 8.24 22.10 1.37
N PRO A 95 9.10 22.73 2.20
CA PRO A 95 9.40 22.22 3.54
C PRO A 95 8.16 22.09 4.43
N GLU A 96 7.26 23.08 4.38
CA GLU A 96 5.98 23.03 5.09
C GLU A 96 5.12 21.86 4.61
N PHE A 97 5.04 21.64 3.29
CA PHE A 97 4.33 20.51 2.71
C PHE A 97 4.88 19.17 3.20
N ILE A 98 6.21 19.00 3.28
CA ILE A 98 6.85 17.78 3.81
C ILE A 98 6.44 17.52 5.26
N VAL A 99 6.47 18.56 6.11
CA VAL A 99 6.07 18.43 7.52
C VAL A 99 4.58 18.04 7.62
N ALA A 100 3.72 18.71 6.85
CA ALA A 100 2.29 18.39 6.81
C ALA A 100 2.04 16.94 6.32
N ARG A 101 2.79 16.46 5.30
CA ARG A 101 2.77 15.08 4.83
C ARG A 101 3.19 14.09 5.92
N PHE A 102 4.21 14.43 6.70
CA PHE A 102 4.65 13.60 7.82
C PHE A 102 3.56 13.50 8.89
N VAL A 103 2.96 14.63 9.29
CA VAL A 103 1.86 14.68 10.27
C VAL A 103 0.68 13.85 9.79
N ALA A 104 0.26 14.03 8.52
CA ALA A 104 -0.84 13.25 7.94
C ALA A 104 -0.55 11.74 7.94
N GLY A 105 0.68 11.36 7.57
CA GLY A 105 1.14 9.97 7.57
C GLY A 105 1.19 9.36 8.96
N PHE A 106 1.63 10.12 9.97
CA PHE A 106 1.67 9.67 11.36
C PHE A 106 0.26 9.33 11.88
N GLY A 107 -0.72 10.22 11.64
CA GLY A 107 -2.12 9.99 11.99
C GLY A 107 -2.70 8.76 11.27
N ALA A 108 -2.45 8.63 9.97
CA ALA A 108 -2.90 7.49 9.20
C ALA A 108 -2.30 6.15 9.69
N GLY A 109 -1.05 6.16 10.12
CA GLY A 109 -0.39 4.99 10.69
C GLY A 109 -0.99 4.57 12.04
N LEU A 110 -1.36 5.53 12.90
CA LEU A 110 -2.10 5.29 14.14
C LEU A 110 -3.44 4.56 13.83
N VAL A 111 -4.21 5.08 12.86
CA VAL A 111 -5.50 4.49 12.47
C VAL A 111 -5.33 3.06 11.96
N LEU A 112 -4.37 2.83 11.06
CA LEU A 112 -4.17 1.52 10.44
C LEU A 112 -3.68 0.47 11.45
N THR A 113 -2.74 0.86 12.32
CA THR A 113 -2.20 -0.05 13.34
C THR A 113 -3.26 -0.40 14.38
N THR A 114 -3.95 0.60 14.92
CA THR A 114 -5.03 0.39 15.89
C THR A 114 -6.19 -0.40 15.26
N GLY A 115 -6.49 -0.17 13.98
CA GLY A 115 -7.50 -0.92 13.24
C GLY A 115 -7.20 -2.43 13.18
N ASN A 116 -5.94 -2.80 12.93
CA ASN A 116 -5.52 -4.20 12.97
C ASN A 116 -5.61 -4.80 14.39
N ILE A 117 -5.34 -4.00 15.44
CA ILE A 117 -5.50 -4.44 16.84
C ILE A 117 -6.98 -4.70 17.13
N VAL A 118 -7.88 -3.78 16.76
CA VAL A 118 -9.34 -3.99 16.93
C VAL A 118 -9.80 -5.28 16.25
N LEU A 119 -9.35 -5.54 15.02
CA LEU A 119 -9.70 -6.77 14.31
C LEU A 119 -9.17 -8.02 15.04
N ALA A 120 -7.98 -7.95 15.64
CA ALA A 120 -7.44 -9.04 16.44
C ALA A 120 -8.26 -9.27 17.72
N ASP A 121 -8.68 -8.19 18.40
CA ASP A 121 -9.46 -8.25 19.64
C ASP A 121 -10.83 -8.91 19.43
N ILE A 122 -11.53 -8.59 18.31
CA ILE A 122 -12.89 -9.07 18.03
C ILE A 122 -12.95 -10.40 17.28
N SER A 123 -11.81 -10.96 16.84
CA SER A 123 -11.78 -12.16 16.01
C SER A 123 -11.30 -13.39 16.75
N THR A 124 -12.02 -14.50 16.64
CA THR A 124 -11.52 -15.82 17.04
C THR A 124 -10.57 -16.37 15.96
N PRO A 125 -9.67 -17.32 16.29
CA PRO A 125 -8.73 -17.91 15.31
C PRO A 125 -9.41 -18.44 14.04
N GLN A 126 -10.66 -18.95 14.15
CA GLN A 126 -11.42 -19.56 13.06
C GLN A 126 -11.94 -18.53 12.03
N VAL A 127 -12.23 -17.30 12.44
CA VAL A 127 -12.82 -16.27 11.57
C VAL A 127 -11.88 -15.08 11.30
N ARG A 128 -10.75 -15.02 11.99
CA ARG A 128 -9.76 -13.91 11.88
C ARG A 128 -9.32 -13.66 10.47
N GLY A 129 -8.95 -14.70 9.73
CA GLY A 129 -8.51 -14.57 8.34
C GLY A 129 -9.59 -13.95 7.45
N ARG A 130 -10.87 -14.36 7.61
CA ARG A 130 -11.99 -13.81 6.86
C ARG A 130 -12.24 -12.33 7.20
N MET A 131 -12.18 -11.96 8.47
CA MET A 131 -12.38 -10.58 8.92
C MET A 131 -11.29 -9.65 8.39
N ILE A 132 -10.02 -10.08 8.47
CA ILE A 132 -8.87 -9.35 7.90
C ILE A 132 -9.01 -9.23 6.39
N ALA A 133 -9.44 -10.28 5.69
CA ALA A 133 -9.63 -10.25 4.23
C ALA A 133 -10.69 -9.22 3.80
N ILE A 134 -11.83 -9.14 4.52
CA ILE A 134 -12.88 -8.15 4.27
C ILE A 134 -12.34 -6.73 4.49
N TYR A 135 -11.64 -6.50 5.59
CA TYR A 135 -11.05 -5.19 5.91
C TYR A 135 -10.00 -4.76 4.88
N GLN A 136 -9.08 -5.65 4.51
CA GLN A 136 -8.05 -5.37 3.51
C GLN A 136 -8.63 -5.22 2.09
N GLY A 137 -9.66 -5.99 1.76
CA GLY A 137 -10.40 -5.81 0.50
C GLY A 137 -11.05 -4.43 0.41
N THR A 138 -11.68 -3.97 1.51
CA THR A 138 -12.24 -2.62 1.61
C THR A 138 -11.16 -1.55 1.48
N PHE A 139 -10.00 -1.73 2.13
CA PHE A 139 -8.85 -0.85 2.02
C PHE A 139 -8.39 -0.68 0.57
N ILE A 140 -8.10 -1.79 -0.13
CA ILE A 140 -7.59 -1.78 -1.49
C ILE A 140 -8.61 -1.18 -2.47
N PHE A 141 -9.87 -1.56 -2.34
CA PHE A 141 -10.96 -1.03 -3.16
C PHE A 141 -11.11 0.48 -3.02
N SER A 142 -11.05 0.99 -1.79
CA SER A 142 -11.22 2.42 -1.52
C SER A 142 -10.04 3.25 -2.06
N VAL A 143 -8.81 2.78 -1.89
CA VAL A 143 -7.64 3.41 -2.53
C VAL A 143 -7.77 3.42 -4.05
N GLY A 144 -8.28 2.33 -4.62
CA GLY A 144 -8.35 2.14 -6.07
C GLY A 144 -9.38 3.01 -6.77
N ILE A 145 -10.51 3.31 -6.12
CA ILE A 145 -11.56 4.17 -6.70
C ILE A 145 -11.25 5.65 -6.51
N GLY A 146 -10.50 6.01 -5.48
CA GLY A 146 -10.18 7.39 -5.11
C GLY A 146 -9.60 8.28 -6.22
N PRO A 147 -8.69 7.79 -7.08
CA PRO A 147 -7.98 8.63 -8.05
C PRO A 147 -8.87 9.41 -9.01
N PHE A 148 -9.98 8.85 -9.47
CA PHE A 148 -10.84 9.56 -10.42
C PHE A 148 -11.61 10.73 -9.77
N PRO A 149 -12.36 10.56 -8.67
CA PRO A 149 -12.97 11.70 -7.99
C PRO A 149 -11.95 12.74 -7.53
N GLY A 150 -10.77 12.29 -7.07
CA GLY A 150 -9.69 13.19 -6.68
C GLY A 150 -9.15 14.02 -7.85
N GLY A 151 -9.03 13.40 -9.03
CA GLY A 151 -8.66 14.10 -10.26
C GLY A 151 -9.68 15.16 -10.65
N LEU A 152 -10.99 14.86 -10.57
CA LEU A 152 -12.06 15.82 -10.82
C LEU A 152 -12.00 16.99 -9.83
N LEU A 153 -11.77 16.71 -8.53
CA LEU A 153 -11.62 17.77 -7.53
C LEU A 153 -10.41 18.66 -7.85
N ALA A 154 -9.28 18.06 -8.26
CA ALA A 154 -8.09 18.80 -8.61
C ALA A 154 -8.28 19.72 -9.82
N GLU A 155 -9.05 19.30 -10.84
CA GLU A 155 -9.35 20.11 -12.01
C GLU A 155 -10.29 21.27 -11.73
N HIS A 156 -11.35 21.05 -10.92
CA HIS A 156 -12.38 22.07 -10.71
C HIS A 156 -12.01 23.05 -9.59
N TYR A 157 -11.27 22.59 -8.57
CA TYR A 157 -10.99 23.35 -7.34
C TYR A 157 -9.49 23.53 -7.05
N GLY A 158 -8.62 23.07 -7.98
CA GLY A 158 -7.17 23.17 -7.85
C GLY A 158 -6.52 21.97 -7.16
N LEU A 159 -5.20 21.83 -7.37
CA LEU A 159 -4.41 20.68 -6.93
C LEU A 159 -4.41 20.44 -5.41
N GLY A 160 -4.74 21.44 -4.59
CA GLY A 160 -4.90 21.32 -3.14
C GLY A 160 -6.22 20.67 -2.69
N ALA A 161 -7.27 20.69 -3.54
CA ALA A 161 -8.60 20.21 -3.18
C ALA A 161 -8.66 18.72 -2.77
N PRO A 162 -7.95 17.79 -3.41
CA PRO A 162 -7.90 16.40 -2.96
C PRO A 162 -7.34 16.21 -1.54
N PHE A 163 -6.47 17.09 -1.07
CA PHE A 163 -5.97 17.06 0.31
C PHE A 163 -7.04 17.52 1.31
N ILE A 164 -7.83 18.54 0.97
CA ILE A 164 -8.98 18.96 1.78
C ILE A 164 -10.00 17.83 1.86
N PHE A 165 -10.30 17.20 0.72
CA PHE A 165 -11.19 16.06 0.67
C PHE A 165 -10.70 14.89 1.53
N ALA A 166 -9.42 14.55 1.46
CA ALA A 166 -8.81 13.52 2.30
C ALA A 166 -8.84 13.91 3.80
N GLY A 167 -8.56 15.17 4.12
CA GLY A 167 -8.67 15.69 5.48
C GLY A 167 -10.09 15.62 6.04
N THR A 168 -11.07 16.01 5.24
CA THR A 168 -12.51 15.88 5.60
C THR A 168 -12.89 14.41 5.82
N GLY A 169 -12.45 13.51 4.93
CA GLY A 169 -12.65 12.08 5.09
C GLY A 169 -12.03 11.54 6.39
N ALA A 170 -10.80 11.91 6.70
CA ALA A 170 -10.14 11.52 7.94
C ALA A 170 -10.85 12.09 9.19
N PHE A 171 -11.40 13.30 9.10
CA PHE A 171 -12.21 13.89 10.16
C PHE A 171 -13.53 13.13 10.35
N LEU A 172 -14.23 12.77 9.27
CA LEU A 172 -15.41 11.90 9.34
C LEU A 172 -15.08 10.53 9.93
N ALA A 173 -13.93 9.95 9.56
CA ALA A 173 -13.45 8.71 10.16
C ALA A 173 -13.21 8.86 11.67
N THR A 174 -12.74 10.03 12.14
CA THR A 174 -12.62 10.36 13.58
C THR A 174 -13.98 10.33 14.26
N ILE A 175 -15.00 10.94 13.65
CA ILE A 175 -16.38 10.94 14.17
C ILE A 175 -16.92 9.51 14.25
N VAL A 176 -16.72 8.72 13.19
CA VAL A 176 -17.13 7.30 13.19
C VAL A 176 -16.39 6.52 14.28
N ALA A 177 -15.10 6.72 14.44
CA ALA A 177 -14.31 6.08 15.50
C ALA A 177 -14.86 6.44 16.89
N TRP A 178 -15.18 7.71 17.10
CA TRP A 178 -15.63 8.21 18.39
C TRP A 178 -17.04 7.73 18.77
N PHE A 179 -17.99 7.74 17.84
CA PHE A 179 -19.39 7.45 18.14
C PHE A 179 -19.83 6.02 17.82
N ALA A 180 -19.25 5.38 16.81
CA ALA A 180 -19.73 4.11 16.29
C ALA A 180 -18.84 2.91 16.68
N VAL A 181 -17.53 3.12 16.88
CA VAL A 181 -16.62 2.05 17.31
C VAL A 181 -16.70 1.90 18.82
N ARG A 182 -17.10 0.71 19.28
CA ARG A 182 -17.04 0.38 20.71
C ARG A 182 -15.60 0.12 21.15
N GLU A 183 -15.31 0.38 22.45
CA GLU A 183 -14.06 -0.02 23.03
C GLU A 183 -13.95 -1.56 23.03
N THR A 184 -12.82 -2.08 22.54
CA THR A 184 -12.59 -3.52 22.39
C THR A 184 -11.47 -4.04 23.29
N ARG A 185 -10.86 -3.18 24.10
CA ARG A 185 -9.77 -3.55 25.00
C ARG A 185 -10.13 -4.72 25.92
N ASP A 186 -11.35 -4.70 26.46
CA ASP A 186 -11.84 -5.76 27.36
C ASP A 186 -12.22 -7.05 26.62
N MET A 187 -12.34 -6.98 25.29
CA MET A 187 -12.62 -8.14 24.44
C MET A 187 -11.34 -8.87 23.99
N ALA A 188 -10.16 -8.29 24.26
CA ALA A 188 -8.89 -8.91 23.94
C ALA A 188 -8.79 -10.25 24.68
N GLN A 189 -9.17 -11.33 23.99
CA GLN A 189 -8.93 -12.70 24.50
C GLN A 189 -7.42 -12.84 24.58
N GLY A 190 -6.92 -13.02 25.82
CA GLY A 190 -5.50 -13.07 26.11
C GLY A 190 -4.77 -13.91 25.07
N SER A 191 -3.92 -13.27 24.32
CA SER A 191 -2.95 -13.93 23.47
C SER A 191 -1.99 -14.63 24.41
N ILE A 192 -2.36 -15.84 24.83
CA ILE A 192 -1.46 -16.74 25.52
C ILE A 192 -0.33 -16.97 24.52
N ALA A 193 0.79 -16.34 24.79
CA ALA A 193 2.04 -16.62 24.12
C ALA A 193 2.21 -18.14 24.18
N SER A 194 2.12 -18.80 23.03
CA SER A 194 2.46 -20.21 22.90
C SER A 194 3.86 -20.37 23.47
N GLY A 195 3.97 -21.10 24.59
CA GLY A 195 5.17 -21.28 25.38
C GLY A 195 6.24 -22.08 24.65
N GLY A 196 6.89 -21.46 23.70
CA GLY A 196 8.15 -21.90 23.09
C GLY A 196 9.26 -21.02 23.63
N VAL A 197 10.44 -21.59 23.88
CA VAL A 197 11.64 -20.84 24.23
C VAL A 197 11.80 -19.71 23.22
N PRO A 198 11.86 -18.43 23.62
CA PRO A 198 11.90 -17.31 22.69
C PRO A 198 13.24 -17.34 21.95
N VAL A 199 13.24 -17.89 20.73
CA VAL A 199 14.39 -17.78 19.83
C VAL A 199 14.56 -16.28 19.53
N SER A 200 15.77 -15.76 19.72
CA SER A 200 16.06 -14.35 19.47
C SER A 200 15.60 -13.93 18.07
N PHE A 201 14.97 -12.76 17.95
CA PHE A 201 14.48 -12.20 16.70
C PHE A 201 15.58 -12.17 15.60
N PHE A 202 16.82 -11.81 15.97
CA PHE A 202 17.95 -11.83 15.02
C PHE A 202 18.27 -13.24 14.51
N THR A 203 18.15 -14.26 15.35
CA THR A 203 18.35 -15.65 14.95
C THR A 203 17.26 -16.11 14.00
N GLN A 204 16.03 -15.70 14.21
CA GLN A 204 14.91 -16.00 13.31
C GLN A 204 15.12 -15.34 11.94
N ILE A 205 15.50 -14.07 11.89
CA ILE A 205 15.85 -13.37 10.64
C ILE A 205 16.99 -14.09 9.92
N ARG A 206 18.07 -14.42 10.62
CA ARG A 206 19.21 -15.14 10.04
C ARG A 206 18.80 -16.50 9.44
N THR A 207 17.84 -17.18 10.06
CA THR A 207 17.32 -18.44 9.55
C THR A 207 16.50 -18.22 8.28
N LEU A 208 15.62 -17.22 8.26
CA LEU A 208 14.79 -16.88 7.10
C LEU A 208 15.65 -16.43 5.90
N THR A 209 16.70 -15.63 6.13
CA THR A 209 17.59 -15.14 5.06
C THR A 209 18.47 -16.23 4.46
N ARG A 210 18.58 -17.40 5.06
CA ARG A 210 19.23 -18.57 4.44
C ARG A 210 18.38 -19.24 3.36
N ASN A 211 17.08 -18.99 3.35
CA ASN A 211 16.18 -19.50 2.32
C ASN A 211 16.16 -18.51 1.14
N ALA A 212 16.80 -18.86 0.03
CA ALA A 212 16.87 -18.02 -1.17
C ALA A 212 15.47 -17.65 -1.71
N GLY A 213 14.52 -18.58 -1.68
CA GLY A 213 13.13 -18.32 -2.10
C GLY A 213 12.46 -17.24 -1.25
N TYR A 214 12.65 -17.29 0.07
CA TYR A 214 12.13 -16.29 0.99
C TYR A 214 12.74 -14.90 0.77
N VAL A 215 14.05 -14.83 0.56
CA VAL A 215 14.75 -13.57 0.25
C VAL A 215 14.25 -12.98 -1.06
N LEU A 216 14.19 -13.81 -2.11
CA LEU A 216 13.76 -13.36 -3.44
C LEU A 216 12.31 -12.90 -3.46
N VAL A 217 11.39 -13.60 -2.77
CA VAL A 217 9.98 -13.14 -2.70
C VAL A 217 9.83 -11.84 -1.89
N SER A 218 10.68 -11.65 -0.86
CA SER A 218 10.73 -10.39 -0.11
C SER A 218 11.27 -9.24 -0.97
N LEU A 219 12.27 -9.50 -1.81
CA LEU A 219 12.77 -8.52 -2.79
C LEU A 219 11.74 -8.22 -3.89
N ILE A 220 10.92 -9.19 -4.32
CA ILE A 220 9.77 -8.93 -5.19
C ILE A 220 8.79 -7.96 -4.53
N SER A 221 8.48 -8.14 -3.24
CA SER A 221 7.62 -7.24 -2.48
C SER A 221 8.21 -5.81 -2.43
N LEU A 222 9.50 -5.70 -2.16
CA LEU A 222 10.23 -4.42 -2.17
C LEU A 222 10.15 -3.76 -3.54
N MET A 223 10.51 -4.46 -4.61
CA MET A 223 10.53 -3.89 -5.96
C MET A 223 9.13 -3.51 -6.47
N ASN A 224 8.10 -4.30 -6.16
CA ASN A 224 6.71 -3.92 -6.44
C ASN A 224 6.32 -2.63 -5.70
N ALA A 225 6.74 -2.46 -4.45
CA ALA A 225 6.49 -1.24 -3.70
C ALA A 225 7.27 -0.04 -4.28
N VAL A 226 8.55 -0.23 -4.63
CA VAL A 226 9.39 0.78 -5.30
C VAL A 226 8.74 1.29 -6.58
N VAL A 227 8.33 0.39 -7.46
CA VAL A 227 7.75 0.75 -8.76
C VAL A 227 6.35 1.36 -8.60
N ARG A 228 5.57 0.86 -7.64
CA ARG A 228 4.24 1.43 -7.36
C ARG A 228 4.33 2.85 -6.85
N THR A 229 5.16 3.12 -5.86
CA THR A 229 5.20 4.44 -5.21
C THR A 229 6.10 5.42 -5.95
N GLY A 230 7.25 5.00 -6.43
CA GLY A 230 8.16 5.83 -7.21
C GLY A 230 7.74 5.97 -8.67
N GLY A 231 7.28 4.90 -9.31
CA GLY A 231 6.80 4.94 -10.69
C GLY A 231 5.36 5.47 -10.80
N LEU A 232 4.40 4.67 -10.32
CA LEU A 232 2.97 4.95 -10.54
C LEU A 232 2.47 6.19 -9.80
N PHE A 233 2.91 6.42 -8.56
CA PHE A 233 2.42 7.54 -7.75
C PHE A 233 3.25 8.82 -7.91
N ALA A 234 4.53 8.75 -8.31
CA ALA A 234 5.37 9.93 -8.46
C ALA A 234 5.58 10.32 -9.92
N ILE A 235 6.14 9.42 -10.75
CA ILE A 235 6.65 9.76 -12.08
C ILE A 235 5.55 9.72 -13.14
N ILE A 236 4.69 8.71 -13.15
CA ILE A 236 3.70 8.49 -14.22
C ILE A 236 2.72 9.67 -14.35
N PRO A 237 2.15 10.27 -13.29
CA PRO A 237 1.27 11.42 -13.45
C PRO A 237 1.96 12.61 -14.14
N ILE A 238 3.21 12.89 -13.76
CA ILE A 238 4.01 13.98 -14.37
C ILE A 238 4.30 13.67 -15.84
N LEU A 239 4.72 12.43 -16.14
CA LEU A 239 5.02 12.01 -17.52
C LEU A 239 3.77 12.05 -18.41
N ALA A 240 2.62 11.60 -17.91
CA ALA A 240 1.36 11.59 -18.63
C ALA A 240 0.86 13.00 -18.93
N THR A 241 0.98 13.93 -17.99
CA THR A 241 0.66 15.33 -18.21
C THR A 241 1.63 15.97 -19.21
N ALA A 242 2.94 15.75 -19.05
CA ALA A 242 3.95 16.39 -19.90
C ALA A 242 3.95 15.87 -21.36
N ARG A 243 3.74 14.54 -21.58
CA ARG A 243 3.82 13.94 -22.93
C ARG A 243 2.49 13.86 -23.66
N LEU A 244 1.42 13.53 -22.93
CA LEU A 244 0.10 13.27 -23.51
C LEU A 244 -0.88 14.42 -23.28
N GLY A 245 -0.48 15.46 -22.51
CA GLY A 245 -1.38 16.56 -22.14
C GLY A 245 -2.58 16.10 -21.30
N LEU A 246 -2.46 14.95 -20.61
CA LEU A 246 -3.58 14.40 -19.86
C LEU A 246 -3.91 15.26 -18.64
N SER A 247 -5.19 15.46 -18.45
CA SER A 247 -5.72 16.08 -17.24
C SER A 247 -5.59 15.16 -16.02
N VAL A 248 -5.66 15.74 -14.83
CA VAL A 248 -5.56 14.99 -13.57
C VAL A 248 -6.70 13.96 -13.44
N SER A 249 -7.91 14.32 -13.91
CA SER A 249 -9.06 13.40 -13.92
C SER A 249 -8.88 12.25 -14.90
N ALA A 250 -8.32 12.53 -16.09
CA ALA A 250 -8.03 11.49 -17.09
C ALA A 250 -7.00 10.47 -16.56
N ILE A 251 -5.95 10.95 -15.88
CA ILE A 251 -4.98 10.09 -15.19
C ILE A 251 -5.69 9.28 -14.08
N GLY A 252 -6.46 9.96 -13.25
CA GLY A 252 -7.23 9.32 -12.16
C GLY A 252 -8.20 8.27 -12.66
N PHE A 253 -8.88 8.50 -13.79
CA PHE A 253 -9.78 7.54 -14.42
C PHE A 253 -9.04 6.28 -14.89
N GLY A 254 -7.89 6.43 -15.53
CA GLY A 254 -7.05 5.30 -15.92
C GLY A 254 -6.62 4.45 -14.71
N LEU A 255 -6.14 5.09 -13.65
CA LEU A 255 -5.74 4.42 -12.41
C LEU A 255 -6.92 3.68 -11.73
N MET A 256 -8.11 4.29 -11.74
CA MET A 256 -9.33 3.67 -11.23
C MET A 256 -9.71 2.43 -12.05
N LEU A 257 -9.69 2.52 -13.38
CA LEU A 257 -9.97 1.36 -14.25
C LEU A 257 -8.97 0.23 -14.03
N GLY A 258 -7.68 0.55 -13.88
CA GLY A 258 -6.66 -0.43 -13.51
C GLY A 258 -6.96 -1.12 -12.18
N SER A 259 -7.37 -0.36 -11.17
CA SER A 259 -7.72 -0.91 -9.85
C SER A 259 -8.97 -1.80 -9.90
N ILE A 260 -9.99 -1.42 -10.68
CA ILE A 260 -11.19 -2.23 -10.90
C ILE A 260 -10.84 -3.54 -11.62
N ALA A 261 -10.05 -3.47 -12.71
CA ALA A 261 -9.58 -4.66 -13.42
C ALA A 261 -8.77 -5.60 -12.49
N GLY A 262 -7.93 -5.02 -11.64
CA GLY A 262 -7.18 -5.75 -10.63
C GLY A 262 -8.06 -6.48 -9.62
N LEU A 263 -9.15 -5.86 -9.18
CA LEU A 263 -10.10 -6.48 -8.26
C LEU A 263 -10.70 -7.76 -8.86
N PHE A 264 -11.06 -7.74 -10.14
CA PHE A 264 -11.57 -8.92 -10.84
C PHE A 264 -10.48 -9.99 -11.05
N ALA A 265 -9.21 -9.61 -11.15
CA ALA A 265 -8.10 -10.53 -11.31
C ALA A 265 -7.66 -11.20 -9.99
N ALA A 266 -7.97 -10.59 -8.84
CA ALA A 266 -7.50 -11.06 -7.53
C ALA A 266 -7.99 -12.48 -7.19
N TYR A 267 -9.27 -12.78 -7.43
CA TYR A 267 -9.83 -14.10 -7.13
C TYR A 267 -9.27 -15.20 -8.05
N PRO A 268 -9.29 -15.05 -9.40
CA PRO A 268 -8.71 -16.06 -10.30
C PRO A 268 -7.23 -16.34 -10.03
N SER A 269 -6.45 -15.31 -9.68
CA SER A 269 -5.02 -15.47 -9.39
C SER A 269 -4.75 -16.30 -8.14
N GLY A 270 -5.56 -16.11 -7.09
CA GLY A 270 -5.49 -16.96 -5.90
C GLY A 270 -5.77 -18.43 -6.22
N TRP A 271 -6.83 -18.68 -6.98
CA TRP A 271 -7.18 -20.04 -7.42
C TRP A 271 -6.07 -20.67 -8.30
N LEU A 272 -5.48 -19.88 -9.22
CA LEU A 272 -4.35 -20.34 -10.04
C LEU A 272 -3.13 -20.69 -9.18
N ALA A 273 -2.82 -19.86 -8.16
CA ALA A 273 -1.72 -20.11 -7.25
C ALA A 273 -1.91 -21.38 -6.41
N ASP A 274 -3.15 -21.67 -6.01
CA ASP A 274 -3.47 -22.89 -5.27
C ASP A 274 -3.46 -24.15 -6.16
N ARG A 275 -3.80 -24.02 -7.46
CA ARG A 275 -3.87 -25.14 -8.38
C ARG A 275 -2.53 -25.47 -9.04
N TYR A 276 -1.80 -24.47 -9.50
CA TYR A 276 -0.57 -24.62 -10.30
C TYR A 276 0.72 -24.35 -9.53
N GLY A 277 0.60 -23.89 -8.29
CA GLY A 277 1.71 -23.54 -7.43
C GLY A 277 1.96 -22.03 -7.36
N ARG A 278 2.60 -21.59 -6.29
CA ARG A 278 2.86 -20.19 -6.01
C ARG A 278 3.79 -19.55 -7.05
N LYS A 279 4.86 -20.27 -7.40
CA LYS A 279 5.87 -19.83 -8.36
C LYS A 279 5.29 -19.60 -9.76
N ALA A 280 4.35 -20.46 -10.18
CA ALA A 280 3.70 -20.36 -11.49
C ALA A 280 2.88 -19.07 -11.67
N VAL A 281 2.48 -18.42 -10.58
CA VAL A 281 1.78 -17.12 -10.60
C VAL A 281 2.74 -15.97 -10.35
N ILE A 282 3.64 -16.09 -9.38
CA ILE A 282 4.56 -15.00 -8.97
C ILE A 282 5.45 -14.56 -10.14
N VAL A 283 6.05 -15.50 -10.87
CA VAL A 283 6.99 -15.16 -11.95
C VAL A 283 6.33 -14.38 -13.08
N PRO A 284 5.28 -14.89 -13.77
CA PRO A 284 4.70 -14.15 -14.88
C PRO A 284 4.10 -12.82 -14.46
N VAL A 285 3.48 -12.75 -13.29
CA VAL A 285 2.85 -11.53 -12.79
C VAL A 285 3.90 -10.45 -12.48
N THR A 286 5.04 -10.81 -11.88
CA THR A 286 6.15 -9.87 -11.63
C THR A 286 6.75 -9.35 -12.93
N VAL A 287 6.91 -10.22 -13.94
CA VAL A 287 7.39 -9.82 -15.27
C VAL A 287 6.38 -8.90 -15.96
N ILE A 288 5.09 -9.23 -15.94
CA ILE A 288 4.04 -8.39 -16.52
C ILE A 288 3.98 -7.03 -15.81
N SER A 289 4.17 -6.98 -14.49
CA SER A 289 4.29 -5.71 -13.74
C SER A 289 5.45 -4.86 -14.25
N GLY A 290 6.60 -5.45 -14.52
CA GLY A 290 7.73 -4.76 -15.14
C GLY A 290 7.43 -4.26 -16.55
N LEU A 291 6.85 -5.13 -17.40
CA LEU A 291 6.50 -4.77 -18.78
C LEU A 291 5.44 -3.67 -18.85
N SER A 292 4.52 -3.60 -17.88
CA SER A 292 3.52 -2.52 -17.84
C SER A 292 4.17 -1.14 -17.66
N MET A 293 5.31 -1.04 -16.97
CA MET A 293 6.07 0.22 -16.88
C MET A 293 6.62 0.65 -18.26
N VAL A 294 7.03 -0.31 -19.06
CA VAL A 294 7.45 -0.03 -20.46
C VAL A 294 6.26 0.50 -21.28
N LEU A 295 5.06 -0.04 -21.10
CA LEU A 295 3.85 0.47 -21.75
C LEU A 295 3.57 1.92 -21.37
N PHE A 296 3.73 2.30 -20.09
CA PHE A 296 3.60 3.71 -19.69
C PHE A 296 4.64 4.61 -20.32
N CYS A 297 5.90 4.16 -20.44
CA CYS A 297 6.98 4.94 -21.05
C CYS A 297 6.70 5.31 -22.52
N PHE A 298 6.10 4.39 -23.26
CA PHE A 298 5.93 4.51 -24.70
C PHE A 298 4.48 4.66 -25.14
N ALA A 299 3.54 4.90 -24.21
CA ALA A 299 2.13 5.14 -24.53
C ALA A 299 2.00 6.34 -25.51
N PRO A 300 1.49 6.14 -26.74
CA PRO A 300 1.36 7.22 -27.71
C PRO A 300 0.03 7.99 -27.56
N THR A 301 -0.96 7.37 -26.91
CA THR A 301 -2.32 7.93 -26.79
C THR A 301 -2.92 7.62 -25.42
N TYR A 302 -4.01 8.31 -25.08
CA TYR A 302 -4.76 8.05 -23.87
C TYR A 302 -5.27 6.60 -23.74
N SER A 303 -5.72 6.01 -24.85
CA SER A 303 -6.17 4.61 -24.86
C SER A 303 -5.03 3.63 -24.48
N TRP A 304 -3.81 3.89 -24.94
CA TRP A 304 -2.63 3.11 -24.53
C TRP A 304 -2.28 3.32 -23.06
N PHE A 305 -2.44 4.54 -22.55
CA PHE A 305 -2.27 4.82 -21.12
C PHE A 305 -3.27 4.04 -20.28
N ILE A 306 -4.56 4.00 -20.68
CA ILE A 306 -5.59 3.18 -20.01
C ILE A 306 -5.21 1.69 -20.07
N ALA A 307 -4.77 1.19 -21.23
CA ALA A 307 -4.34 -0.20 -21.36
C ALA A 307 -3.17 -0.52 -20.41
N ALA A 308 -2.18 0.37 -20.29
CA ALA A 308 -1.09 0.22 -19.33
C ALA A 308 -1.59 0.20 -17.87
N CYS A 309 -2.54 1.06 -17.51
CA CYS A 309 -3.18 1.06 -16.19
C CYS A 309 -3.89 -0.26 -15.90
N ILE A 310 -4.62 -0.81 -16.86
CA ILE A 310 -5.34 -2.08 -16.72
C ILE A 310 -4.36 -3.25 -16.55
N VAL A 311 -3.33 -3.33 -17.41
CA VAL A 311 -2.30 -4.38 -17.33
C VAL A 311 -1.56 -4.32 -15.98
N TRP A 312 -1.18 -3.12 -15.54
CA TRP A 312 -0.58 -2.92 -14.22
C TRP A 312 -1.51 -3.36 -13.09
N GLY A 313 -2.78 -2.91 -13.12
CA GLY A 313 -3.77 -3.22 -12.09
C GLY A 313 -4.01 -4.71 -11.95
N ILE A 314 -4.15 -5.43 -13.07
CA ILE A 314 -4.27 -6.90 -13.10
C ILE A 314 -3.02 -7.53 -12.49
N ALA A 315 -1.84 -7.13 -12.94
CA ALA A 315 -0.58 -7.71 -12.51
C ALA A 315 -0.34 -7.51 -11.00
N ILE A 316 -0.51 -6.27 -10.48
CA ILE A 316 -0.24 -5.99 -9.06
C ILE A 316 -1.25 -6.70 -8.13
N SER A 317 -2.50 -6.82 -8.55
CA SER A 317 -3.54 -7.49 -7.77
C SER A 317 -3.38 -9.01 -7.80
N ALA A 318 -3.07 -9.57 -8.97
CA ALA A 318 -2.74 -10.99 -9.11
C ALA A 318 -1.48 -11.37 -8.33
N GLY A 319 -0.50 -10.45 -8.23
CA GLY A 319 0.71 -10.61 -7.44
C GLY A 319 0.56 -10.37 -5.94
N GLY A 320 -0.60 -9.94 -5.46
CA GLY A 320 -0.75 -9.55 -4.06
C GLY A 320 -0.75 -10.72 -3.05
N ALA A 321 -1.50 -11.76 -3.31
CA ALA A 321 -1.69 -12.87 -2.39
C ALA A 321 -0.59 -13.94 -2.49
N ALA A 322 -0.14 -14.27 -3.71
CA ALA A 322 0.80 -15.36 -3.94
C ALA A 322 2.19 -15.15 -3.29
N PRO A 323 2.83 -13.96 -3.35
CA PRO A 323 4.08 -13.71 -2.64
C PRO A 323 3.96 -13.83 -1.13
N ALA A 324 2.88 -13.31 -0.54
CA ALA A 324 2.64 -13.41 0.90
C ALA A 324 2.44 -14.88 1.34
N ALA A 325 1.67 -15.64 0.55
CA ALA A 325 1.49 -17.07 0.79
C ALA A 325 2.82 -17.84 0.68
N TYR A 326 3.62 -17.55 -0.35
CA TYR A 326 4.95 -18.16 -0.51
C TYR A 326 5.87 -17.85 0.67
N ALA A 327 5.87 -16.59 1.15
CA ALA A 327 6.66 -16.19 2.32
C ALA A 327 6.22 -16.95 3.58
N ALA A 328 4.91 -17.15 3.79
CA ALA A 328 4.38 -17.95 4.88
C ALA A 328 4.74 -19.42 4.76
N ASP A 329 4.58 -20.01 3.56
CA ASP A 329 4.90 -21.42 3.28
C ASP A 329 6.40 -21.72 3.44
N SER A 330 7.26 -20.71 3.21
CA SER A 330 8.72 -20.82 3.33
C SER A 330 9.24 -20.67 4.76
N ALA A 331 8.37 -20.31 5.71
CA ALA A 331 8.75 -20.10 7.10
C ALA A 331 8.90 -21.45 7.85
N PRO A 332 9.99 -21.63 8.61
CA PRO A 332 10.11 -22.78 9.50
C PRO A 332 8.96 -22.83 10.54
N PRO A 333 8.61 -24.02 11.06
CA PRO A 333 7.59 -24.15 12.09
C PRO A 333 7.82 -23.20 13.27
N GLY A 334 6.79 -22.46 13.68
CA GLY A 334 6.86 -21.49 14.77
C GLY A 334 7.41 -20.11 14.39
N MET A 335 7.87 -19.87 13.15
CA MET A 335 8.44 -18.59 12.70
C MET A 335 7.52 -17.79 11.76
N ASN A 336 6.29 -18.22 11.52
CA ASN A 336 5.35 -17.56 10.60
C ASN A 336 5.12 -16.07 10.91
N ALA A 337 5.02 -15.71 12.19
CA ALA A 337 4.81 -14.31 12.58
C ALA A 337 6.01 -13.42 12.19
N THR A 338 7.24 -13.90 12.45
CA THR A 338 8.47 -13.19 12.08
C THR A 338 8.64 -13.13 10.56
N ALA A 339 8.34 -14.22 9.85
CA ALA A 339 8.43 -14.25 8.39
C ALA A 339 7.45 -13.24 7.75
N MET A 340 6.20 -13.22 8.19
CA MET A 340 5.22 -12.29 7.64
C MET A 340 5.48 -10.83 8.01
N SER A 341 5.96 -10.57 9.23
CA SER A 341 6.34 -9.20 9.63
C SER A 341 7.55 -8.69 8.85
N THR A 342 8.59 -9.50 8.69
CA THR A 342 9.79 -9.14 7.93
C THR A 342 9.49 -8.96 6.44
N PHE A 343 8.67 -9.85 5.85
CA PHE A 343 8.19 -9.71 4.48
C PHE A 343 7.45 -8.37 4.27
N ARG A 344 6.55 -8.02 5.19
CA ARG A 344 5.81 -6.75 5.15
C ARG A 344 6.74 -5.54 5.32
N MET A 345 7.66 -5.59 6.28
CA MET A 345 8.66 -4.53 6.48
C MET A 345 9.49 -4.27 5.23
N THR A 346 9.85 -5.32 4.49
CA THR A 346 10.59 -5.19 3.23
C THR A 346 9.75 -4.44 2.18
N GLY A 347 8.46 -4.72 2.08
CA GLY A 347 7.54 -3.96 1.23
C GLY A 347 7.39 -2.50 1.67
N ASP A 348 7.25 -2.24 2.98
CA ASP A 348 7.13 -0.89 3.53
C ASP A 348 8.44 -0.08 3.31
N LEU A 349 9.60 -0.73 3.35
CA LEU A 349 10.89 -0.12 3.00
C LEU A 349 10.92 0.31 1.53
N GLY A 350 10.39 -0.51 0.62
CA GLY A 350 10.23 -0.16 -0.80
C GLY A 350 9.31 1.05 -1.00
N TYR A 351 8.27 1.19 -0.17
CA TYR A 351 7.38 2.36 -0.19
C TYR A 351 8.12 3.67 0.11
N VAL A 352 9.12 3.64 0.99
CA VAL A 352 9.93 4.82 1.36
C VAL A 352 11.06 5.07 0.36
N ILE A 353 11.82 4.04 0.01
CA ILE A 353 12.99 4.16 -0.87
C ILE A 353 12.58 4.44 -2.31
N GLY A 354 11.50 3.82 -2.79
CA GLY A 354 11.11 3.85 -4.19
C GLY A 354 10.96 5.26 -4.78
N PRO A 355 10.13 6.12 -4.19
CA PRO A 355 9.93 7.48 -4.70
C PRO A 355 11.21 8.32 -4.70
N ILE A 356 12.06 8.15 -3.69
CA ILE A 356 13.34 8.87 -3.60
C ILE A 356 14.31 8.36 -4.67
N ALA A 357 14.50 7.05 -4.77
CA ALA A 357 15.46 6.44 -5.69
C ALA A 357 15.07 6.68 -7.16
N LEU A 358 13.81 6.41 -7.52
CA LEU A 358 13.35 6.64 -8.89
C LEU A 358 13.26 8.13 -9.21
N GLY A 359 12.93 8.99 -8.23
CA GLY A 359 12.99 10.44 -8.38
C GLY A 359 14.41 10.93 -8.68
N PHE A 360 15.41 10.44 -7.95
CA PHE A 360 16.81 10.78 -8.18
C PHE A 360 17.31 10.29 -9.57
N ILE A 361 16.94 9.08 -9.97
CA ILE A 361 17.23 8.59 -11.33
C ILE A 361 16.53 9.48 -12.38
N SER A 362 15.31 9.92 -12.10
CA SER A 362 14.57 10.82 -12.98
C SER A 362 15.22 12.19 -13.11
N ASP A 363 15.78 12.74 -12.04
CA ASP A 363 16.49 14.01 -12.08
C ASP A 363 17.79 13.94 -12.91
N LEU A 364 18.51 12.80 -12.86
CA LEU A 364 19.79 12.63 -13.56
C LEU A 364 19.62 12.21 -15.02
N TYR A 365 18.68 11.31 -15.31
CA TYR A 365 18.58 10.62 -16.61
C TYR A 365 17.19 10.76 -17.25
N GLY A 366 16.26 11.45 -16.61
CA GLY A 366 14.90 11.64 -17.07
C GLY A 366 13.91 10.55 -16.63
N PRO A 367 12.59 10.87 -16.69
CA PRO A 367 11.53 10.04 -16.15
C PRO A 367 11.39 8.67 -16.83
N ILE A 368 11.69 8.60 -18.13
CA ILE A 368 11.62 7.34 -18.88
C ILE A 368 12.66 6.34 -18.37
N ILE A 369 13.91 6.79 -18.16
CA ILE A 369 14.99 5.92 -17.67
C ILE A 369 14.69 5.46 -16.24
N ALA A 370 14.12 6.32 -15.40
CA ALA A 370 13.70 5.96 -14.07
C ALA A 370 12.63 4.86 -14.08
N LEU A 371 11.61 4.95 -14.94
CA LEU A 371 10.59 3.90 -15.07
C LEU A 371 11.17 2.61 -15.66
N LEU A 372 12.04 2.69 -16.66
CA LEU A 372 12.70 1.53 -17.26
C LEU A 372 13.62 0.84 -16.26
N SER A 373 14.33 1.56 -15.39
CA SER A 373 15.15 0.97 -14.33
C SER A 373 14.30 0.15 -13.34
N GLY A 374 13.12 0.66 -12.97
CA GLY A 374 12.14 -0.08 -12.17
C GLY A 374 11.59 -1.32 -12.90
N ALA A 375 11.31 -1.20 -14.20
CA ALA A 375 10.86 -2.30 -15.06
C ALA A 375 11.90 -3.42 -15.11
N VAL A 376 13.15 -3.07 -15.42
CA VAL A 376 14.29 -4.01 -15.45
C VAL A 376 14.47 -4.68 -14.08
N GLY A 377 14.40 -3.92 -13.00
CA GLY A 377 14.50 -4.47 -11.64
C GLY A 377 13.43 -5.53 -11.35
N LEU A 378 12.16 -5.27 -11.74
CA LEU A 378 11.08 -6.26 -11.58
C LEU A 378 11.29 -7.50 -12.44
N VAL A 379 11.70 -7.34 -13.70
CA VAL A 379 11.94 -8.48 -14.61
C VAL A 379 13.11 -9.32 -14.11
N LEU A 380 14.21 -8.70 -13.70
CA LEU A 380 15.39 -9.41 -13.20
C LEU A 380 15.09 -10.17 -11.91
N ILE A 381 14.41 -9.55 -10.95
CA ILE A 381 14.07 -10.23 -9.70
C ILE A 381 13.03 -11.34 -9.92
N GLY A 382 12.06 -11.14 -10.82
CA GLY A 382 11.10 -12.15 -11.23
C GLY A 382 11.77 -13.34 -11.90
N ALA A 383 12.73 -13.11 -12.79
CA ALA A 383 13.55 -14.15 -13.43
C ALA A 383 14.42 -14.89 -12.41
N ALA A 384 15.11 -14.14 -11.52
CA ALA A 384 15.92 -14.75 -10.44
C ALA A 384 15.06 -15.62 -9.52
N PHE A 385 13.88 -15.18 -9.15
CA PHE A 385 12.93 -16.00 -8.39
C PHE A 385 12.52 -17.25 -9.19
N GLY A 386 12.27 -17.09 -10.50
CA GLY A 386 11.96 -18.21 -11.40
C GLY A 386 13.07 -19.26 -11.46
N ILE A 387 14.31 -18.87 -11.39
CA ILE A 387 15.46 -19.78 -11.49
C ILE A 387 15.82 -20.39 -10.13
N PHE A 388 15.96 -19.58 -9.09
CA PHE A 388 16.58 -20.00 -7.84
C PHE A 388 15.58 -20.37 -6.72
N ALA A 389 14.30 -19.97 -6.82
CA ALA A 389 13.31 -20.34 -5.82
C ALA A 389 12.70 -21.71 -6.12
N ASN A 390 12.55 -22.53 -5.08
CA ASN A 390 11.80 -23.80 -5.19
C ASN A 390 10.29 -23.52 -5.08
N GLU A 391 9.44 -24.42 -5.66
CA GLU A 391 8.00 -24.34 -5.43
C GLU A 391 7.67 -24.66 -3.98
N SER A 392 6.91 -23.79 -3.31
CA SER A 392 6.55 -23.96 -1.90
C SER A 392 5.29 -24.79 -1.70
N HIS A 393 4.42 -24.85 -2.72
CA HIS A 393 3.16 -25.57 -2.64
C HIS A 393 3.21 -26.83 -3.50
N PRO A 394 3.03 -28.05 -2.91
CA PRO A 394 3.05 -29.28 -3.69
C PRO A 394 1.89 -29.24 -4.70
N ARG A 395 2.22 -29.37 -5.98
CA ARG A 395 1.23 -29.51 -7.04
C ARG A 395 0.29 -30.64 -6.67
N ARG A 396 -1.00 -30.36 -6.46
CA ARG A 396 -1.99 -31.45 -6.44
C ARG A 396 -1.89 -32.19 -7.77
N LYS A 397 -1.38 -33.41 -7.73
CA LYS A 397 -1.49 -34.31 -8.86
C LYS A 397 -2.99 -34.49 -9.15
N VAL A 398 -3.43 -34.01 -10.30
CA VAL A 398 -4.76 -34.24 -10.87
C VAL A 398 -4.88 -35.69 -11.28
#